data_cc26a25166816207e7fc4aea676f79c3
#
_entry.id   cc26a25166816207e7fc4aea676f79c3
#
_cell.length_a   1.000
_cell.length_b   1.000
_cell.length_c   1.000
_cell.angle_alpha   90.00
_cell.angle_beta   90.00
_cell.angle_gamma   90.00
#
_symmetry.space_group_name_H-M   'P 1'
#
loop_
_entity.id
_entity.type
_entity.pdbx_description
1 polymer ?
#
loop_
_entity_poly.entity_id
_entity_poly.type
_entity_poly.pdbx_seq_one_letter_code
_entity_poly.pdbx_strand_id
1 'polypeptide(L)'
;MNYEYSCGAVVFTRMDGEPHYLLVRAKDQPEGCHGFPKGHMEPGETEEETALREIFEETGVRVRLLEGFRAVTEYALPTPPDTRKRVVFFLAEYQDQAVAIQESELAGFVLAPFDEALALTEFADSKQILTEAHAFLTK
;
A
#
# COMPACT_ATOMS: atom_id res chain seq x y z
N MET A 1 -22.33 -7.63 12.70
CA MET A 1 -21.22 -6.76 12.26
C MET A 1 -20.73 -7.21 10.90
N ASN A 2 -20.52 -6.26 10.00
CA ASN A 2 -20.07 -6.52 8.65
C ASN A 2 -18.59 -6.12 8.50
N TYR A 3 -17.90 -6.83 7.60
CA TYR A 3 -16.50 -6.53 7.29
C TYR A 3 -16.32 -6.26 5.81
N GLU A 4 -15.46 -5.28 5.51
CA GLU A 4 -14.90 -5.10 4.17
C GLU A 4 -13.44 -5.46 4.22
N TYR A 5 -12.96 -6.15 3.19
CA TYR A 5 -11.57 -6.61 3.12
C TYR A 5 -10.86 -5.99 1.94
N SER A 6 -9.66 -5.46 2.20
CA SER A 6 -8.78 -4.97 1.17
C SER A 6 -7.39 -5.51 1.41
N CYS A 7 -6.60 -5.61 0.35
CA CYS A 7 -5.22 -6.05 0.44
C CYS A 7 -4.35 -5.17 -0.44
N GLY A 8 -3.13 -4.97 0.00
CA GLY A 8 -2.14 -4.21 -0.74
C GLY A 8 -0.77 -4.52 -0.19
N ALA A 9 0.16 -3.61 -0.39
CA ALA A 9 1.51 -3.81 0.10
C ALA A 9 2.24 -2.49 0.30
N VAL A 10 3.23 -2.53 1.19
CA VAL A 10 4.30 -1.55 1.21
C VAL A 10 5.19 -1.93 0.02
N VAL A 11 5.17 -1.11 -1.02
CA VAL A 11 5.88 -1.37 -2.28
C VAL A 11 7.17 -0.55 -2.30
N PHE A 12 8.26 -1.19 -2.66
CA PHE A 12 9.54 -0.49 -2.75
C PHE A 12 10.34 -0.96 -3.95
N THR A 13 11.26 -0.11 -4.37
CA THR A 13 12.32 -0.47 -5.31
C THR A 13 13.62 0.07 -4.74
N ARG A 14 14.75 -0.57 -5.08
CA ARG A 14 16.04 -0.11 -4.57
C ARG A 14 16.65 0.88 -5.53
N MET A 15 17.07 2.02 -4.98
CA MET A 15 17.77 3.06 -5.72
C MET A 15 19.06 3.36 -4.95
N ASP A 16 20.21 3.17 -5.60
CA ASP A 16 21.52 3.31 -4.96
C ASP A 16 21.65 2.43 -3.71
N GLY A 17 21.06 1.24 -3.75
CA GLY A 17 21.12 0.26 -2.66
C GLY A 17 20.12 0.48 -1.55
N GLU A 18 19.37 1.58 -1.56
CA GLU A 18 18.41 1.90 -0.51
C GLU A 18 16.98 1.71 -0.98
N PRO A 19 16.07 1.22 -0.10
CA PRO A 19 14.68 1.12 -0.49
C PRO A 19 14.04 2.50 -0.63
N HIS A 20 13.35 2.69 -1.72
CA HIS A 20 12.49 3.85 -1.96
C HIS A 20 11.06 3.34 -2.06
N TYR A 21 10.18 3.93 -1.29
CA TYR A 21 8.81 3.44 -1.12
C TYR A 21 7.88 4.15 -2.07
N LEU A 22 6.99 3.36 -2.69
CA LEU A 22 6.00 3.86 -3.62
C LEU A 22 4.73 4.18 -2.85
N LEU A 23 4.37 5.45 -2.79
CA LEU A 23 3.15 5.92 -2.16
C LEU A 23 2.25 6.55 -3.21
N VAL A 24 0.95 6.34 -3.07
CA VAL A 24 -0.04 6.90 -3.99
C VAL A 24 -0.99 7.83 -3.25
N ARG A 25 -1.58 8.76 -3.99
CA ARG A 25 -2.54 9.72 -3.43
C ARG A 25 -3.85 9.60 -4.22
N ALA A 26 -4.95 9.31 -3.52
CA ALA A 26 -6.26 9.24 -4.13
C ALA A 26 -6.75 10.64 -4.52
N LYS A 27 -7.59 10.71 -5.55
CA LYS A 27 -8.09 11.98 -6.08
C LYS A 27 -8.90 12.79 -5.07
N ASP A 28 -9.61 12.10 -4.20
CA ASP A 28 -10.48 12.72 -3.20
C ASP A 28 -9.75 13.03 -1.90
N GLN A 29 -8.43 12.86 -1.84
CA GLN A 29 -7.64 13.12 -0.65
C GLN A 29 -6.88 14.43 -0.77
N PRO A 30 -6.68 15.14 0.35
CA PRO A 30 -5.88 16.37 0.34
C PRO A 30 -4.47 16.13 -0.17
N GLU A 31 -3.88 17.17 -0.76
CA GLU A 31 -2.49 17.11 -1.17
C GLU A 31 -1.60 16.80 0.03
N GLY A 32 -0.66 15.88 -0.15
CA GLY A 32 0.21 15.42 0.93
C GLY A 32 -0.31 14.19 1.66
N CYS A 33 -1.56 13.79 1.39
CA CYS A 33 -2.15 12.61 2.02
C CYS A 33 -1.84 11.37 1.15
N HIS A 34 -0.76 10.67 1.47
CA HIS A 34 -0.30 9.53 0.70
C HIS A 34 -0.48 8.23 1.48
N GLY A 35 -0.62 7.13 0.75
CA GLY A 35 -0.76 5.81 1.34
C GLY A 35 -0.25 4.71 0.42
N PHE A 36 -0.39 3.48 0.86
CA PHE A 36 0.07 2.31 0.12
C PHE A 36 -0.95 1.89 -0.93
N PRO A 37 -0.50 1.37 -2.09
CA PRO A 37 -1.44 0.80 -3.07
C PRO A 37 -2.21 -0.36 -2.45
N LYS A 38 -3.51 -0.37 -2.63
CA LYS A 38 -4.40 -1.41 -2.11
C LYS A 38 -5.76 -1.34 -2.79
N GLY A 39 -6.55 -2.38 -2.60
CA GLY A 39 -7.92 -2.36 -3.06
C GLY A 39 -8.72 -3.54 -2.56
N HIS A 40 -9.98 -3.56 -2.91
CA HIS A 40 -10.96 -4.53 -2.42
C HIS A 40 -10.70 -5.94 -2.94
N MET A 41 -10.86 -6.90 -2.03
CA MET A 41 -10.78 -8.32 -2.36
C MET A 41 -12.00 -8.74 -3.17
N GLU A 42 -11.76 -9.45 -4.26
CA GLU A 42 -12.85 -9.99 -5.08
C GLU A 42 -13.14 -11.45 -4.68
N PRO A 43 -14.37 -11.93 -4.96
CA PRO A 43 -14.71 -13.30 -4.61
C PRO A 43 -13.75 -14.31 -5.25
N GLY A 44 -13.28 -15.24 -4.43
CA GLY A 44 -12.37 -16.29 -4.89
C GLY A 44 -10.91 -15.92 -4.90
N GLU A 45 -10.56 -14.66 -4.59
CA GLU A 45 -9.16 -14.25 -4.53
C GLU A 45 -8.55 -14.57 -3.17
N THR A 46 -7.27 -14.95 -3.17
CA THR A 46 -6.48 -14.94 -1.93
C THR A 46 -6.04 -13.50 -1.63
N GLU A 47 -5.55 -13.29 -0.41
CA GLU A 47 -5.01 -11.98 -0.02
C GLU A 47 -3.87 -11.56 -0.95
N GLU A 48 -2.97 -12.50 -1.25
CA GLU A 48 -1.83 -12.23 -2.14
C GLU A 48 -2.29 -11.87 -3.55
N GLU A 49 -3.26 -12.61 -4.07
CA GLU A 49 -3.80 -12.33 -5.40
C GLU A 49 -4.43 -10.94 -5.48
N THR A 50 -5.18 -10.55 -4.45
CA THR A 50 -5.77 -9.22 -4.38
C THR A 50 -4.69 -8.15 -4.37
N ALA A 51 -3.66 -8.32 -3.54
CA ALA A 51 -2.58 -7.34 -3.46
C ALA A 51 -1.87 -7.18 -4.80
N LEU A 52 -1.51 -8.29 -5.45
CA LEU A 52 -0.83 -8.24 -6.74
C LEU A 52 -1.67 -7.56 -7.81
N ARG A 53 -2.95 -7.88 -7.87
CA ARG A 53 -3.87 -7.30 -8.86
C ARG A 53 -4.06 -5.81 -8.63
N GLU A 54 -4.34 -5.40 -7.40
CA GLU A 54 -4.60 -4.00 -7.09
C GLU A 54 -3.37 -3.12 -7.28
N ILE A 55 -2.19 -3.62 -6.91
CA ILE A 55 -0.96 -2.86 -7.12
C ILE A 55 -0.75 -2.64 -8.62
N PHE A 56 -0.96 -3.68 -9.42
CA PHE A 56 -0.81 -3.55 -10.87
C PHE A 56 -1.84 -2.59 -11.46
N GLU A 57 -3.10 -2.68 -11.03
CA GLU A 57 -4.15 -1.78 -11.53
C GLU A 57 -3.86 -0.33 -11.17
N GLU A 58 -3.41 -0.05 -9.95
CA GLU A 58 -3.18 1.32 -9.50
C GLU A 58 -1.88 1.92 -10.01
N THR A 59 -0.84 1.13 -10.15
CA THR A 59 0.51 1.67 -10.41
C THR A 59 1.18 1.14 -11.66
N GLY A 60 0.61 0.12 -12.29
CA GLY A 60 1.18 -0.47 -13.51
C GLY A 60 2.40 -1.35 -13.28
N VAL A 61 2.85 -1.53 -12.02
CA VAL A 61 4.04 -2.33 -11.78
C VAL A 61 3.68 -3.74 -11.33
N ARG A 62 4.52 -4.70 -11.73
CA ARG A 62 4.43 -6.08 -11.28
C ARG A 62 5.44 -6.29 -10.19
N VAL A 63 4.95 -6.70 -9.02
CA VAL A 63 5.77 -6.80 -7.83
C VAL A 63 5.97 -8.26 -7.43
N ARG A 64 7.01 -8.50 -6.63
CA ARG A 64 7.26 -9.77 -5.98
C ARG A 64 7.03 -9.57 -4.48
N LEU A 65 6.13 -10.35 -3.90
CA LEU A 65 5.88 -10.30 -2.46
C LEU A 65 7.04 -10.98 -1.72
N LEU A 66 7.52 -10.35 -0.65
CA LEU A 66 8.55 -10.92 0.20
C LEU A 66 7.90 -11.76 1.27
N GLU A 67 8.45 -12.95 1.52
CA GLU A 67 7.96 -13.83 2.57
C GLU A 67 8.31 -13.26 3.94
N GLY A 68 7.44 -13.53 4.91
CA GLY A 68 7.70 -13.20 6.30
C GLY A 68 7.15 -11.87 6.76
N PHE A 69 6.52 -11.10 5.89
CA PHE A 69 5.91 -9.83 6.28
C PHE A 69 4.42 -9.82 5.94
N ARG A 70 3.60 -9.56 6.93
CA ARG A 70 2.17 -9.37 6.77
C ARG A 70 1.69 -8.51 7.93
N ALA A 71 1.14 -7.36 7.62
CA ALA A 71 0.61 -6.44 8.62
C ALA A 71 -0.88 -6.23 8.39
N VAL A 72 -1.63 -6.08 9.46
CA VAL A 72 -3.08 -5.91 9.37
C VAL A 72 -3.48 -4.66 10.13
N THR A 73 -4.34 -3.85 9.53
CA THR A 73 -4.98 -2.75 10.22
C THR A 73 -6.50 -2.90 10.09
N GLU A 74 -7.23 -2.42 11.10
CA GLU A 74 -8.68 -2.57 11.14
C GLU A 74 -9.28 -1.33 11.78
N TYR A 75 -10.35 -0.81 11.16
CA TYR A 75 -11.01 0.38 11.68
C TYR A 75 -12.49 0.37 11.30
N ALA A 76 -13.28 1.13 12.08
CA ALA A 76 -14.71 1.27 11.84
C ALA A 76 -14.94 2.25 10.69
N LEU A 77 -15.89 1.90 9.81
CA LEU A 77 -16.31 2.79 8.74
C LEU A 77 -17.51 3.62 9.21
N PRO A 78 -17.58 4.91 8.80
CA PRO A 78 -18.74 5.73 9.13
C PRO A 78 -20.01 5.26 8.43
N THR A 79 -19.89 4.73 7.23
CA THR A 79 -21.00 4.20 6.42
C THR A 79 -20.51 3.06 5.56
N PRO A 80 -21.29 1.97 5.43
CA PRO A 80 -22.53 1.70 6.16
C PRO A 80 -22.27 1.48 7.65
N PRO A 81 -23.27 1.71 8.50
CA PRO A 81 -23.09 1.51 9.94
C PRO A 81 -22.79 0.05 10.28
N ASP A 82 -22.15 -0.16 11.42
CA ASP A 82 -21.80 -1.49 11.92
C ASP A 82 -20.87 -2.25 10.95
N THR A 83 -20.03 -1.54 10.22
CA THR A 83 -19.09 -2.13 9.28
C THR A 83 -17.66 -1.76 9.68
N ARG A 84 -16.77 -2.76 9.65
CA ARG A 84 -15.34 -2.54 9.89
C ARG A 84 -14.58 -2.87 8.62
N LYS A 85 -13.50 -2.14 8.41
CA LYS A 85 -12.60 -2.38 7.30
C LYS A 85 -11.33 -3.04 7.81
N ARG A 86 -10.98 -4.18 7.22
CA ARG A 86 -9.71 -4.84 7.49
C ARG A 86 -8.84 -4.74 6.24
N VAL A 87 -7.63 -4.26 6.43
CA VAL A 87 -6.66 -4.14 5.33
C VAL A 87 -5.42 -4.93 5.68
N VAL A 88 -5.01 -5.79 4.75
CA VAL A 88 -3.80 -6.59 4.88
C VAL A 88 -2.75 -5.99 3.97
N PHE A 89 -1.57 -5.72 4.53
CA PHE A 89 -0.43 -5.20 3.77
C PHE A 89 0.71 -6.19 3.79
N PHE A 90 1.17 -6.55 2.60
CA PHE A 90 2.40 -7.30 2.41
C PHE A 90 3.57 -6.36 2.18
N LEU A 91 4.73 -6.90 1.93
CA LEU A 91 5.92 -6.13 1.53
C LEU A 91 6.30 -6.62 0.14
N ALA A 92 6.47 -5.69 -0.79
CA ALA A 92 6.63 -6.06 -2.20
C ALA A 92 7.72 -5.24 -2.86
N GLU A 93 8.48 -5.89 -3.72
CA GLU A 93 9.57 -5.26 -4.45
C GLU A 93 9.32 -5.32 -5.95
N TYR A 94 9.68 -4.25 -6.65
CA TYR A 94 9.72 -4.26 -8.12
C TYR A 94 11.07 -3.74 -8.59
N GLN A 95 11.40 -4.07 -9.84
CA GLN A 95 12.68 -3.67 -10.45
C GLN A 95 12.43 -3.21 -11.88
N ASP A 96 13.14 -2.14 -12.27
CA ASP A 96 13.25 -1.71 -13.68
C ASP A 96 11.91 -1.50 -14.38
N GLN A 97 10.93 -0.94 -13.68
CA GLN A 97 9.61 -0.63 -14.25
C GLN A 97 9.24 0.81 -13.98
N ALA A 98 8.62 1.44 -14.96
CA ALA A 98 8.06 2.77 -14.77
C ALA A 98 6.69 2.67 -14.12
N VAL A 99 6.41 3.59 -13.19
CA VAL A 99 5.10 3.68 -12.54
C VAL A 99 4.15 4.44 -13.46
N ALA A 100 2.97 3.86 -13.70
CA ALA A 100 1.91 4.50 -14.47
C ALA A 100 0.62 4.42 -13.67
N ILE A 101 0.25 5.51 -13.00
CA ILE A 101 -0.90 5.50 -12.09
C ILE A 101 -2.22 5.39 -12.83
N GLN A 102 -3.22 4.82 -12.15
CA GLN A 102 -4.59 4.74 -12.63
C GLN A 102 -5.25 6.11 -12.43
N GLU A 103 -5.23 6.93 -13.46
CA GLU A 103 -5.64 8.34 -13.37
C GLU A 103 -7.12 8.52 -13.04
N SER A 104 -7.93 7.49 -13.22
CA SER A 104 -9.35 7.56 -12.84
C SER A 104 -9.55 7.62 -11.31
N GLU A 105 -8.60 7.11 -10.55
CA GLU A 105 -8.73 7.04 -9.08
C GLU A 105 -7.60 7.74 -8.34
N LEU A 106 -6.43 7.87 -8.96
CA LEU A 106 -5.25 8.42 -8.30
C LEU A 106 -4.85 9.75 -8.90
N ALA A 107 -4.46 10.68 -8.04
CA ALA A 107 -4.00 12.00 -8.43
C ALA A 107 -2.48 12.07 -8.59
N GLY A 108 -1.74 11.14 -8.00
CA GLY A 108 -0.29 11.15 -8.11
C GLY A 108 0.37 10.03 -7.34
N PHE A 109 1.69 9.98 -7.44
CA PHE A 109 2.50 9.05 -6.68
C PHE A 109 3.84 9.70 -6.34
N VAL A 110 4.53 9.13 -5.35
CA VAL A 110 5.90 9.49 -5.05
C VAL A 110 6.72 8.23 -4.81
N LEU A 111 8.01 8.30 -5.11
CA LEU A 111 9.01 7.32 -4.69
C LEU A 111 9.95 8.04 -3.75
N ALA A 112 10.01 7.62 -2.50
CA ALA A 112 10.73 8.36 -1.47
C ALA A 112 11.49 7.43 -0.54
N PRO A 113 12.69 7.84 -0.09
CA PRO A 113 13.40 7.09 0.95
C PRO A 113 12.59 7.11 2.25
N PHE A 114 12.98 6.28 3.20
CA PHE A 114 12.17 6.01 4.38
C PHE A 114 11.72 7.26 5.14
N ASP A 115 12.64 8.15 5.46
CA ASP A 115 12.31 9.34 6.28
C ASP A 115 11.28 10.23 5.59
N GLU A 116 11.45 10.44 4.29
CA GLU A 116 10.53 11.26 3.51
C GLU A 116 9.19 10.55 3.34
N ALA A 117 9.22 9.24 3.04
CA ALA A 117 8.00 8.44 2.91
C ALA A 117 7.20 8.45 4.20
N LEU A 118 7.88 8.33 5.35
CA LEU A 118 7.23 8.35 6.65
C LEU A 118 6.54 9.70 6.90
N ALA A 119 7.20 10.79 6.52
CA ALA A 119 6.63 12.13 6.68
C ALA A 119 5.39 12.34 5.79
N LEU A 120 5.37 11.72 4.61
CA LEU A 120 4.24 11.85 3.68
C LEU A 120 3.06 10.95 4.02
N THR A 121 3.29 9.90 4.80
CA THR A 121 2.24 8.96 5.20
C THR A 121 1.39 9.60 6.29
N GLU A 122 0.07 9.68 6.05
CA GLU A 122 -0.83 10.46 6.89
C GLU A 122 -1.23 9.77 8.18
N PHE A 123 -1.62 8.49 8.10
CA PHE A 123 -2.28 7.82 9.21
C PHE A 123 -1.26 7.12 10.12
N ALA A 124 -1.52 7.15 11.44
CA ALA A 124 -0.64 6.55 12.43
C ALA A 124 -0.41 5.05 12.19
N ASP A 125 -1.47 4.32 11.83
CA ASP A 125 -1.37 2.88 11.55
C ASP A 125 -0.47 2.62 10.34
N SER A 126 -0.58 3.45 9.32
CA SER A 126 0.26 3.33 8.12
C SER A 126 1.71 3.66 8.42
N LYS A 127 1.96 4.67 9.26
CA LYS A 127 3.33 4.99 9.70
C LYS A 127 3.96 3.82 10.44
N GLN A 128 3.18 3.17 11.30
CA GLN A 128 3.63 1.99 12.05
C GLN A 128 3.99 0.85 11.10
N ILE A 129 3.14 0.59 10.11
CA ILE A 129 3.37 -0.48 9.13
C ILE A 129 4.60 -0.19 8.28
N LEU A 130 4.78 1.05 7.84
CA LEU A 130 5.96 1.45 7.09
C LEU A 130 7.24 1.27 7.92
N THR A 131 7.19 1.64 9.18
CA THR A 131 8.32 1.48 10.10
C THR A 131 8.68 0.01 10.27
N GLU A 132 7.68 -0.85 10.44
CA GLU A 132 7.90 -2.30 10.55
C GLU A 132 8.48 -2.89 9.28
N ALA A 133 7.99 -2.45 8.13
CA ALA A 133 8.48 -2.92 6.84
C ALA A 133 9.95 -2.50 6.63
N HIS A 134 10.27 -1.26 6.98
CA HIS A 134 11.64 -0.77 6.84
C HIS A 134 12.60 -1.53 7.78
N ALA A 135 12.17 -1.79 9.01
CA ALA A 135 12.96 -2.59 9.95
C ALA A 135 13.18 -4.00 9.42
N PHE A 136 12.16 -4.58 8.79
CA PHE A 136 12.27 -5.91 8.19
C PHE A 136 13.32 -5.94 7.08
N LEU A 137 13.34 -4.90 6.25
CA LEU A 137 14.28 -4.82 5.11
C LEU A 137 15.73 -4.52 5.53
N THR A 138 15.91 -3.87 6.67
CA THR A 138 17.24 -3.40 7.10
C THR A 138 17.84 -4.25 8.22
N LYS A 139 17.26 -5.39 8.47
CA LYS A 139 17.77 -6.34 9.46
C LYS A 139 19.20 -6.78 9.14
#